data_df934f7992c81ab71eadf54e80d2332b
#
_entry.id   df934f7992c81ab71eadf54e80d2332b
#
_cell.length_a   1.000
_cell.length_b   1.000
_cell.length_c   1.000
_cell.angle_alpha   90.00
_cell.angle_beta   90.00
_cell.angle_gamma   90.00
#
_symmetry.space_group_name_H-M   'P 1'
#
loop_
_entity.id
_entity.type
_entity.pdbx_description
1 polymer ?
#
loop_
_entity_poly.entity_id
_entity_poly.type
_entity_poly.pdbx_seq_one_letter_code
_entity_poly.pdbx_strand_id
1 'polypeptide(L)'
;MKDSAQHANAAIVPMLYMKDLAAAIEFYKKAFGAEERWRIDHEGNVHVAEMLIPPVLFRIHEEVKRDKELSPSTLEATSIVIGLLVDNPDDLAARAVAAGAIELSPVQEFDYGYRQGTIRDPFGHHWCLERMDDFYKKPSMD
;
A
#
# COMPACT_ATOMS: atom_id res chain seq x y z
N MET A 1 -6.78 -21.87 24.07
CA MET A 1 -5.73 -21.04 24.62
C MET A 1 -6.13 -19.58 24.55
N LYS A 2 -6.07 -18.91 25.67
CA LYS A 2 -6.49 -17.52 25.77
C LYS A 2 -5.69 -16.58 24.89
N ASP A 3 -4.38 -16.81 24.80
CA ASP A 3 -3.51 -15.94 24.00
C ASP A 3 -3.82 -16.02 22.51
N SER A 4 -4.09 -17.23 22.01
CA SER A 4 -4.49 -17.40 20.62
C SER A 4 -5.81 -16.71 20.33
N ALA A 5 -6.77 -16.79 21.26
CA ALA A 5 -8.05 -16.13 21.10
C ALA A 5 -7.93 -14.61 21.07
N GLN A 6 -7.00 -14.04 21.85
CA GLN A 6 -6.79 -12.59 21.89
C GLN A 6 -6.35 -12.03 20.55
N HIS A 7 -5.68 -12.81 19.72
CA HIS A 7 -5.15 -12.38 18.44
C HIS A 7 -5.87 -12.94 17.22
N ALA A 8 -7.00 -13.66 17.45
CA ALA A 8 -7.75 -14.31 16.37
C ALA A 8 -8.22 -13.32 15.29
N ASN A 9 -8.51 -12.08 15.69
CA ASN A 9 -9.01 -11.05 14.78
C ASN A 9 -8.02 -9.91 14.58
N ALA A 10 -6.77 -10.11 14.95
CA ALA A 10 -5.76 -9.07 14.78
C ALA A 10 -5.49 -8.83 13.29
N ALA A 11 -5.25 -7.57 12.94
CA ALA A 11 -4.88 -7.17 11.60
C ALA A 11 -3.87 -6.03 11.69
N ILE A 12 -3.00 -5.97 10.71
CA ILE A 12 -2.09 -4.84 10.59
C ILE A 12 -2.73 -3.88 9.59
N VAL A 13 -2.88 -2.62 10.00
CA VAL A 13 -3.44 -1.58 9.13
C VAL A 13 -2.37 -0.49 8.99
N PRO A 14 -1.66 -0.46 7.88
CA PRO A 14 -0.66 0.59 7.65
C PRO A 14 -1.30 1.96 7.64
N MET A 15 -0.60 2.95 8.21
CA MET A 15 -0.98 4.35 8.15
C MET A 15 0.08 5.08 7.33
N LEU A 16 -0.33 5.64 6.20
CA LEU A 16 0.56 6.31 5.27
C LEU A 16 0.37 7.81 5.36
N TYR A 17 1.45 8.53 5.60
CA TYR A 17 1.40 9.98 5.75
C TYR A 17 1.70 10.67 4.42
N MET A 18 0.96 11.73 4.12
CA MET A 18 1.10 12.49 2.88
C MET A 18 0.48 13.88 3.03
N LYS A 19 0.75 14.75 2.07
CA LYS A 19 0.27 16.13 2.14
C LYS A 19 -1.13 16.30 1.55
N ASP A 20 -1.41 15.65 0.43
CA ASP A 20 -2.66 15.84 -0.31
C ASP A 20 -3.47 14.56 -0.31
N LEU A 21 -4.36 14.43 0.67
CA LEU A 21 -5.16 13.23 0.81
C LEU A 21 -6.25 13.11 -0.26
N ALA A 22 -6.80 14.22 -0.71
CA ALA A 22 -7.80 14.17 -1.77
C ALA A 22 -7.22 13.57 -3.04
N ALA A 23 -6.01 14.00 -3.41
CA ALA A 23 -5.32 13.43 -4.55
C ALA A 23 -4.97 11.95 -4.31
N ALA A 24 -4.60 11.61 -3.09
CA ALA A 24 -4.24 10.23 -2.73
C ALA A 24 -5.44 9.28 -2.88
N ILE A 25 -6.60 9.71 -2.39
CA ILE A 25 -7.81 8.90 -2.53
C ILE A 25 -8.08 8.60 -4.01
N GLU A 26 -7.99 9.60 -4.87
CA GLU A 26 -8.23 9.42 -6.31
C GLU A 26 -7.18 8.52 -6.94
N PHE A 27 -5.93 8.68 -6.55
CA PHE A 27 -4.86 7.84 -7.07
C PHE A 27 -5.09 6.37 -6.72
N TYR A 28 -5.35 6.07 -5.44
CA TYR A 28 -5.50 4.68 -5.03
C TYR A 28 -6.76 4.03 -5.62
N LYS A 29 -7.81 4.82 -5.85
CA LYS A 29 -8.99 4.31 -6.58
C LYS A 29 -8.62 3.90 -8.00
N LYS A 30 -7.90 4.76 -8.71
CA LYS A 30 -7.54 4.50 -10.11
C LYS A 30 -6.49 3.41 -10.25
N ALA A 31 -5.46 3.48 -9.41
CA ALA A 31 -4.31 2.58 -9.51
C ALA A 31 -4.63 1.18 -9.03
N PHE A 32 -5.25 1.06 -7.85
CA PHE A 32 -5.43 -0.22 -7.19
C PHE A 32 -6.88 -0.67 -7.09
N GLY A 33 -7.82 0.11 -7.62
CA GLY A 33 -9.22 -0.20 -7.44
C GLY A 33 -9.67 -0.08 -5.99
N ALA A 34 -8.99 0.76 -5.21
CA ALA A 34 -9.32 0.93 -3.81
C ALA A 34 -10.67 1.63 -3.65
N GLU A 35 -11.34 1.30 -2.54
CA GLU A 35 -12.60 1.92 -2.15
C GLU A 35 -12.37 2.74 -0.90
N GLU A 36 -12.96 3.92 -0.86
CA GLU A 36 -12.91 4.75 0.34
C GLU A 36 -13.96 4.25 1.33
N ARG A 37 -13.53 3.81 2.51
CA ARG A 37 -14.43 3.30 3.53
C ARG A 37 -15.03 4.42 4.36
N TRP A 38 -14.20 5.37 4.75
CA TRP A 38 -14.61 6.55 5.50
C TRP A 38 -13.50 7.59 5.42
N ARG A 39 -13.86 8.82 5.70
CA ARG A 39 -12.91 9.92 5.85
C ARG A 39 -13.35 10.83 6.98
N ILE A 40 -12.38 11.55 7.53
CA ILE A 40 -12.62 12.62 8.48
C ILE A 40 -11.99 13.87 7.89
N ASP A 41 -12.80 14.93 7.76
CA ASP A 41 -12.32 16.21 7.26
C ASP A 41 -11.99 17.11 8.44
N HIS A 42 -11.03 18.02 8.22
CA HIS A 42 -10.66 19.04 9.19
C HIS A 42 -10.40 20.33 8.42
N GLU A 43 -11.11 21.38 8.78
CA GLU A 43 -10.96 22.70 8.17
C GLU A 43 -11.05 22.64 6.63
N GLY A 44 -12.00 21.87 6.13
CA GLY A 44 -12.24 21.76 4.70
C GLY A 44 -11.32 20.82 3.92
N ASN A 45 -10.38 20.20 4.60
CA ASN A 45 -9.45 19.25 3.97
C ASN A 45 -9.63 17.85 4.55
N VAL A 46 -9.31 16.84 3.77
CA VAL A 46 -9.32 15.47 4.27
C VAL A 46 -8.15 15.31 5.24
N HIS A 47 -8.45 14.94 6.46
CA HIS A 47 -7.46 14.75 7.53
C HIS A 47 -6.95 13.32 7.60
N VAL A 48 -7.87 12.37 7.50
CA VAL A 48 -7.56 10.95 7.52
C VAL A 48 -8.65 10.20 6.75
N ALA A 49 -8.28 9.11 6.10
CA ALA A 49 -9.23 8.25 5.40
C ALA A 49 -8.78 6.80 5.49
N GLU A 50 -9.75 5.89 5.43
CA GLU A 50 -9.47 4.47 5.35
C GLU A 50 -9.81 3.98 3.96
N MET A 51 -8.88 3.23 3.37
CA MET A 51 -9.00 2.70 2.03
C MET A 51 -9.03 1.18 2.08
N LEU A 52 -9.80 0.60 1.19
CA LEU A 52 -9.97 -0.84 1.09
C LEU A 52 -9.57 -1.31 -0.31
N ILE A 53 -8.57 -2.14 -0.38
CA ILE A 53 -8.29 -2.96 -1.57
C ILE A 53 -8.71 -4.36 -1.14
N PRO A 54 -9.96 -4.81 -1.47
CA PRO A 54 -10.49 -6.02 -0.84
C PRO A 54 -9.53 -7.20 -0.90
N PRO A 55 -9.21 -7.86 0.21
CA PRO A 55 -9.70 -7.62 1.58
C PRO A 55 -8.78 -6.77 2.45
N VAL A 56 -7.85 -6.01 1.87
CA VAL A 56 -6.78 -5.32 2.58
C VAL A 56 -7.18 -3.89 2.92
N LEU A 57 -6.94 -3.51 4.18
CA LEU A 57 -7.17 -2.14 4.64
C LEU A 57 -5.86 -1.41 4.83
N PHE A 58 -5.86 -0.12 4.51
CA PHE A 58 -4.80 0.79 4.89
C PHE A 58 -5.42 2.17 5.11
N ARG A 59 -4.70 3.02 5.80
CA ARG A 59 -5.16 4.38 6.08
C ARG A 59 -4.18 5.39 5.53
N ILE A 60 -4.69 6.54 5.17
CA ILE A 60 -3.90 7.68 4.75
C ILE A 60 -4.20 8.82 5.71
N HIS A 61 -3.18 9.60 6.03
CA HIS A 61 -3.27 10.64 7.05
C HIS A 61 -2.41 11.83 6.62
N GLU A 62 -2.88 13.04 6.91
CA GLU A 62 -2.05 14.20 6.65
C GLU A 62 -0.84 14.21 7.57
N GLU A 63 0.23 14.86 7.14
CA GLU A 63 1.46 14.91 7.93
C GLU A 63 1.22 15.52 9.30
N VAL A 64 1.87 14.99 10.32
CA VAL A 64 1.84 15.51 11.69
C VAL A 64 3.26 15.89 12.06
N LYS A 65 3.61 17.15 11.80
CA LYS A 65 4.98 17.64 11.98
C LYS A 65 5.46 17.55 13.42
N ARG A 66 4.57 17.84 14.37
CA ARG A 66 4.88 17.76 15.79
C ARG A 66 5.42 16.38 16.18
N ASP A 67 4.81 15.34 15.64
CA ASP A 67 5.15 13.95 15.96
C ASP A 67 6.14 13.35 14.98
N LYS A 68 6.62 14.13 14.01
CA LYS A 68 7.54 13.70 12.96
C LYS A 68 6.97 12.57 12.11
N GLU A 69 5.67 12.55 11.93
CA GLU A 69 4.97 11.60 11.06
C GLU A 69 4.80 12.28 9.71
N LEU A 70 5.76 12.03 8.84
CA LEU A 70 5.92 12.76 7.59
C LEU A 70 5.90 11.80 6.40
N SER A 71 5.54 12.34 5.24
CA SER A 71 5.54 11.55 4.01
C SER A 71 6.96 11.29 3.53
N PRO A 72 7.16 10.20 2.77
CA PRO A 72 8.45 9.97 2.12
C PRO A 72 8.86 11.12 1.21
N SER A 73 7.91 11.81 0.58
CA SER A 73 8.21 12.97 -0.26
C SER A 73 8.85 14.10 0.54
N THR A 74 8.36 14.34 1.75
CA THR A 74 8.95 15.36 2.63
C THR A 74 10.30 14.91 3.16
N LEU A 75 10.43 13.65 3.52
CA LEU A 75 11.67 13.10 4.06
C LEU A 75 12.72 12.83 3.00
N GLU A 76 12.32 12.72 1.74
CA GLU A 76 13.17 12.27 0.64
C GLU A 76 13.76 10.88 0.89
N ALA A 77 13.01 10.07 1.61
CA ALA A 77 13.42 8.71 2.00
C ALA A 77 12.22 7.93 2.50
N THR A 78 12.32 6.61 2.48
CA THR A 78 11.34 5.75 3.12
C THR A 78 12.06 4.61 3.82
N SER A 79 11.49 4.17 4.94
CA SER A 79 12.02 3.03 5.68
C SER A 79 11.19 1.78 5.45
N ILE A 80 10.15 1.85 4.62
CA ILE A 80 9.24 0.72 4.43
C ILE A 80 8.85 0.59 2.96
N VAL A 81 8.70 -0.64 2.52
CA VAL A 81 8.07 -0.98 1.25
C VAL A 81 6.83 -1.78 1.58
N ILE A 82 5.71 -1.40 0.98
CA ILE A 82 4.44 -2.07 1.21
C ILE A 82 4.29 -3.16 0.16
N GLY A 83 4.34 -4.43 0.59
CA GLY A 83 4.10 -5.56 -0.29
C GLY A 83 2.60 -5.76 -0.47
N LEU A 84 2.15 -5.84 -1.69
CA LEU A 84 0.77 -6.08 -2.03
C LEU A 84 0.71 -7.34 -2.90
N LEU A 85 0.23 -8.43 -2.31
CA LEU A 85 0.08 -9.69 -3.02
C LEU A 85 -1.19 -9.66 -3.84
N VAL A 86 -1.07 -9.85 -5.15
CA VAL A 86 -2.19 -9.78 -6.08
C VAL A 86 -2.04 -10.87 -7.14
N ASP A 87 -3.13 -11.14 -7.85
CA ASP A 87 -3.11 -12.16 -8.90
C ASP A 87 -2.38 -11.69 -10.16
N ASN A 88 -2.48 -10.41 -10.48
CA ASN A 88 -1.90 -9.87 -11.72
C ASN A 88 -1.11 -8.59 -11.43
N PRO A 89 0.13 -8.72 -10.97
CA PRO A 89 0.96 -7.54 -10.69
C PRO A 89 1.30 -6.73 -11.92
N ASP A 90 1.37 -7.34 -13.09
CA ASP A 90 1.63 -6.62 -14.35
C ASP A 90 0.55 -5.59 -14.65
N ASP A 91 -0.72 -6.01 -14.55
CA ASP A 91 -1.84 -5.12 -14.79
C ASP A 91 -1.88 -4.00 -13.77
N LEU A 92 -1.67 -4.36 -12.51
CA LEU A 92 -1.73 -3.38 -11.42
C LEU A 92 -0.62 -2.34 -11.56
N ALA A 93 0.60 -2.77 -11.92
CA ALA A 93 1.70 -1.86 -12.15
C ALA A 93 1.41 -0.91 -13.31
N ALA A 94 0.86 -1.43 -14.40
CA ALA A 94 0.50 -0.60 -15.55
C ALA A 94 -0.55 0.44 -15.19
N ARG A 95 -1.57 0.04 -14.44
CA ARG A 95 -2.61 0.96 -13.98
C ARG A 95 -2.04 2.03 -13.06
N ALA A 96 -1.15 1.65 -12.16
CA ALA A 96 -0.53 2.59 -11.22
C ALA A 96 0.31 3.63 -11.97
N VAL A 97 1.11 3.20 -12.95
CA VAL A 97 1.91 4.12 -13.75
C VAL A 97 1.00 5.06 -14.55
N ALA A 98 -0.06 4.53 -15.14
CA ALA A 98 -1.03 5.36 -15.86
C ALA A 98 -1.69 6.40 -14.95
N ALA A 99 -1.83 6.10 -13.66
CA ALA A 99 -2.42 7.00 -12.69
C ALA A 99 -1.41 7.99 -12.08
N GLY A 100 -0.12 7.86 -12.40
CA GLY A 100 0.89 8.81 -11.95
C GLY A 100 2.05 8.24 -11.14
N ALA A 101 2.09 6.92 -10.91
CA ALA A 101 3.20 6.30 -10.21
C ALA A 101 4.44 6.21 -11.11
N ILE A 102 5.59 6.04 -10.49
CA ILE A 102 6.86 5.84 -11.19
C ILE A 102 7.29 4.40 -11.00
N GLU A 103 7.64 3.74 -12.11
CA GLU A 103 8.19 2.40 -12.04
C GLU A 103 9.63 2.46 -11.53
N LEU A 104 9.89 1.77 -10.41
CA LEU A 104 11.23 1.68 -9.85
C LEU A 104 11.93 0.42 -10.35
N SER A 105 11.20 -0.69 -10.45
CA SER A 105 11.69 -1.88 -11.10
C SER A 105 10.52 -2.57 -11.80
N PRO A 106 10.75 -3.12 -13.00
CA PRO A 106 9.65 -3.73 -13.76
C PRO A 106 9.19 -5.04 -13.12
N VAL A 107 7.94 -5.37 -13.37
CA VAL A 107 7.40 -6.67 -12.94
C VAL A 107 8.10 -7.76 -13.77
N GLN A 108 8.70 -8.72 -13.06
CA GLN A 108 9.41 -9.82 -13.71
C GLN A 108 9.44 -11.03 -12.78
N GLU A 109 9.69 -12.20 -13.39
CA GLU A 109 9.84 -13.42 -12.61
C GLU A 109 11.20 -13.44 -11.93
N PHE A 110 11.21 -13.91 -10.69
CA PHE A 110 12.44 -14.13 -9.93
C PHE A 110 12.55 -15.61 -9.59
N ASP A 111 13.77 -16.08 -9.44
CA ASP A 111 14.03 -17.50 -9.21
C ASP A 111 13.65 -17.96 -7.78
N TYR A 112 13.33 -17.01 -6.90
CA TYR A 112 12.86 -17.34 -5.56
C TYR A 112 11.34 -17.49 -5.47
N GLY A 113 10.65 -17.59 -6.61
CA GLY A 113 9.24 -17.94 -6.64
C GLY A 113 8.25 -16.80 -6.57
N TYR A 114 8.70 -15.59 -6.88
CA TYR A 114 7.83 -14.42 -6.97
C TYR A 114 7.91 -13.79 -8.34
N ARG A 115 6.78 -13.29 -8.80
CA ARG A 115 6.73 -12.33 -9.89
C ARG A 115 6.42 -10.98 -9.26
N GLN A 116 7.34 -10.04 -9.35
CA GLN A 116 7.17 -8.77 -8.63
C GLN A 116 7.83 -7.60 -9.35
N GLY A 117 7.31 -6.42 -9.07
CA GLY A 117 7.89 -5.16 -9.49
C GLY A 117 7.58 -4.11 -8.45
N THR A 118 8.32 -3.02 -8.46
CA THR A 118 8.18 -1.96 -7.46
C THR A 118 7.83 -0.65 -8.15
N ILE A 119 6.87 0.05 -7.57
CA ILE A 119 6.49 1.39 -7.99
C ILE A 119 6.63 2.34 -6.81
N ARG A 120 6.79 3.63 -7.13
CA ARG A 120 6.69 4.70 -6.15
C ARG A 120 5.43 5.49 -6.48
N ASP A 121 4.52 5.62 -5.52
CA ASP A 121 3.31 6.38 -5.76
C ASP A 121 3.62 7.89 -5.78
N PRO A 122 2.67 8.75 -6.20
CA PRO A 122 2.91 10.19 -6.30
C PRO A 122 3.24 10.86 -4.98
N PHE A 123 3.04 10.17 -3.87
CA PHE A 123 3.24 10.70 -2.52
C PHE A 123 4.55 10.19 -1.90
N GLY A 124 5.30 9.39 -2.66
CA GLY A 124 6.61 8.89 -2.26
C GLY A 124 6.62 7.50 -1.64
N HIS A 125 5.47 6.87 -1.41
CA HIS A 125 5.42 5.53 -0.84
C HIS A 125 5.79 4.49 -1.89
N HIS A 126 6.56 3.48 -1.47
CA HIS A 126 6.98 2.39 -2.33
C HIS A 126 6.08 1.18 -2.13
N TRP A 127 5.66 0.61 -3.24
CA TRP A 127 4.79 -0.58 -3.26
C TRP A 127 5.47 -1.66 -4.07
N CYS A 128 5.60 -2.83 -3.48
CA CYS A 128 6.03 -4.02 -4.21
C CYS A 128 4.77 -4.79 -4.60
N LEU A 129 4.49 -4.81 -5.90
CA LEU A 129 3.32 -5.48 -6.44
C LEU A 129 3.76 -6.88 -6.85
N GLU A 130 3.17 -7.90 -6.25
CA GLU A 130 3.77 -9.23 -6.36
C GLU A 130 2.75 -10.34 -6.35
N ARG A 131 3.13 -11.44 -7.02
CA ARG A 131 2.41 -12.70 -7.00
C ARG A 131 3.37 -13.78 -6.56
N MET A 132 2.94 -14.58 -5.59
CA MET A 132 3.72 -15.72 -5.14
C MET A 132 3.32 -16.92 -6.00
N ASP A 133 4.30 -17.61 -6.59
CA ASP A 133 4.04 -18.80 -7.37
C ASP A 133 3.54 -19.94 -6.50
N ASP A 134 2.74 -20.84 -7.08
CA ASP A 134 2.14 -21.95 -6.34
C ASP A 134 3.18 -22.82 -5.66
N PHE A 135 4.34 -22.95 -6.23
CA PHE A 135 5.43 -23.71 -5.64
C PHE A 135 5.78 -23.19 -4.24
N TYR A 136 5.71 -21.88 -4.04
CA TYR A 136 6.07 -21.23 -2.78
C TYR A 136 4.87 -20.93 -1.89
N LYS A 137 3.65 -21.04 -2.40
CA LYS A 137 2.43 -20.81 -1.63
C LYS A 137 2.22 -21.86 -0.55
N LYS A 138 2.87 -22.99 -0.68
CA LYS A 138 2.82 -24.07 0.29
C LYS A 138 4.22 -24.24 0.85
N PRO A 139 4.63 -23.40 1.79
CA PRO A 139 5.94 -23.54 2.37
C PRO A 139 6.07 -24.93 3.01
N SER A 140 7.24 -25.53 2.86
CA SER A 140 7.52 -26.78 3.52
C SER A 140 7.58 -26.52 5.01
N MET A 141 6.64 -27.06 5.74
CA MET A 141 6.61 -26.95 7.20
C MET A 141 7.20 -28.20 7.86
N ASP A 142 7.68 -29.09 7.05
CA ASP A 142 8.21 -30.38 7.51
C ASP A 142 9.60 -30.28 8.08
#